data_be49d90e1e39cd30a369a8b31e7a4deb
#
_entry.id   be49d90e1e39cd30a369a8b31e7a4deb
#
_cell.length_a   1.000
_cell.length_b   1.000
_cell.length_c   1.000
_cell.angle_alpha   90.00
_cell.angle_beta   90.00
_cell.angle_gamma   90.00
#
_symmetry.space_group_name_H-M   'P 1'
#
loop_
_entity.id
_entity.type
_entity.pdbx_description
1 polymer ?
#
loop_
_entity_poly.entity_id
_entity_poly.type
_entity_poly.pdbx_seq_one_letter_code
_entity_poly.pdbx_strand_id
1 'polypeptide(L)'
;MPDLPPLPRSFYLRGAVETARALLGKVLVHRTAEGAAAGIVVETEAYAGPADAACHAFGIPAARPGHRTEVMFRAGGYAYVYLIYGMYHCFNVVAGPEGFPEAVLIRALEPLSGVEWMERHRGTRDTRKLCSGPGKLCQALRISREQNGTRSEEHTSELQSHELI
;
A
#
# COMPACT_ATOMS: atom_id res chain seq x y z
N MET A 1 -4.81 11.10 16.87
CA MET A 1 -4.42 11.01 15.46
C MET A 1 -5.24 12.04 14.70
N PRO A 2 -4.69 12.88 13.81
CA PRO A 2 -5.49 13.84 13.06
C PRO A 2 -6.48 13.07 12.17
N ASP A 3 -7.73 13.53 12.18
CA ASP A 3 -8.79 13.00 11.31
C ASP A 3 -8.64 13.67 9.94
N LEU A 4 -7.70 13.17 9.15
CA LEU A 4 -7.44 13.66 7.81
C LEU A 4 -8.34 12.91 6.83
N PRO A 5 -9.00 13.59 5.88
CA PRO A 5 -9.81 12.92 4.88
C PRO A 5 -8.93 12.07 3.96
N PRO A 6 -9.42 10.91 3.49
CA PRO A 6 -8.68 10.10 2.53
C PRO A 6 -8.45 10.85 1.22
N LEU A 7 -7.38 10.52 0.52
CA LEU A 7 -7.11 11.10 -0.79
C LEU A 7 -8.22 10.75 -1.78
N PRO A 8 -8.64 11.70 -2.61
CA PRO A 8 -9.71 11.45 -3.58
C PRO A 8 -9.26 10.43 -4.63
N ARG A 9 -10.20 9.69 -5.21
CA ARG A 9 -9.92 8.70 -6.24
C ARG A 9 -9.11 9.26 -7.41
N SER A 10 -9.39 10.50 -7.81
CA SER A 10 -8.66 11.20 -8.89
C SER A 10 -7.17 11.29 -8.64
N PHE A 11 -6.74 11.26 -7.38
CA PHE A 11 -5.32 11.24 -7.00
C PHE A 11 -4.61 10.00 -7.58
N TYR A 12 -5.27 8.85 -7.59
CA TYR A 12 -4.70 7.57 -8.00
C TYR A 12 -4.89 7.26 -9.49
N LEU A 13 -5.68 8.05 -10.23
CA LEU A 13 -5.95 7.82 -11.66
C LEU A 13 -4.82 8.31 -12.58
N ARG A 14 -3.83 8.99 -12.05
CA ARG A 14 -2.58 9.30 -12.74
C ARG A 14 -1.70 8.05 -12.85
N GLY A 15 -0.75 8.02 -13.79
CA GLY A 15 0.15 6.88 -13.96
C GLY A 15 1.02 6.60 -12.73
N ALA A 16 1.60 5.40 -12.66
CA ALA A 16 2.36 4.93 -11.50
C ALA A 16 3.51 5.88 -11.10
N VAL A 17 4.25 6.43 -12.07
CA VAL A 17 5.38 7.32 -11.79
C VAL A 17 4.93 8.62 -11.12
N GLU A 18 3.87 9.24 -11.64
CA GLU A 18 3.33 10.48 -11.04
C GLU A 18 2.71 10.20 -9.67
N THR A 19 1.98 9.10 -9.54
CA THR A 19 1.40 8.67 -8.26
C THR A 19 2.49 8.39 -7.23
N ALA A 20 3.57 7.70 -7.61
CA ALA A 20 4.68 7.41 -6.72
C ALA A 20 5.33 8.68 -6.15
N ARG A 21 5.57 9.67 -7.01
CA ARG A 21 6.09 10.98 -6.58
C ARG A 21 5.13 11.73 -5.67
N ALA A 22 3.84 11.71 -6.00
CA ALA A 22 2.82 12.42 -5.26
C ALA A 22 2.51 11.79 -3.89
N LEU A 23 2.80 10.48 -3.71
CA LEU A 23 2.64 9.77 -2.44
C LEU A 23 3.74 10.11 -1.43
N LEU A 24 4.90 10.58 -1.86
CA LEU A 24 5.95 10.99 -0.92
C LEU A 24 5.44 12.12 -0.01
N GLY A 25 5.66 11.97 1.30
CA GLY A 25 5.16 12.91 2.31
C GLY A 25 3.69 12.71 2.72
N LYS A 26 2.96 11.78 2.08
CA LYS A 26 1.60 11.41 2.48
C LYS A 26 1.63 10.44 3.66
N VAL A 27 0.53 10.31 4.37
CA VAL A 27 0.42 9.44 5.54
C VAL A 27 -0.32 8.16 5.17
N LEU A 28 0.29 7.01 5.40
CA LEU A 28 -0.38 5.72 5.36
C LEU A 28 -0.89 5.38 6.75
N VAL A 29 -2.18 5.12 6.88
CA VAL A 29 -2.83 4.73 8.14
C VAL A 29 -3.47 3.35 7.99
N HIS A 30 -3.24 2.47 8.95
CA HIS A 30 -3.98 1.22 9.07
C HIS A 30 -4.64 1.15 10.44
N ARG A 31 -5.97 0.99 10.44
CA ARG A 31 -6.79 0.82 11.64
C ARG A 31 -7.35 -0.60 11.67
N THR A 32 -7.27 -1.22 12.82
CA THR A 32 -7.86 -2.52 13.10
C THR A 32 -8.68 -2.44 14.38
N ALA A 33 -9.45 -3.48 14.69
CA ALA A 33 -10.18 -3.57 15.98
C ALA A 33 -9.24 -3.52 17.20
N GLU A 34 -7.98 -3.92 17.03
CA GLU A 34 -6.99 -3.97 18.10
C GLU A 34 -6.19 -2.67 18.27
N GLY A 35 -6.20 -1.78 17.28
CA GLY A 35 -5.45 -0.53 17.32
C GLY A 35 -5.18 0.07 15.94
N ALA A 36 -4.42 1.15 15.92
CA ALA A 36 -4.06 1.86 14.71
C ALA A 36 -2.60 2.26 14.68
N ALA A 37 -2.02 2.27 13.48
CA ALA A 37 -0.67 2.77 13.24
C ALA A 37 -0.64 3.62 11.97
N ALA A 38 0.23 4.63 11.96
CA ALA A 38 0.40 5.53 10.84
C ALA A 38 1.87 5.91 10.63
N GLY A 39 2.25 6.09 9.36
CA GLY A 39 3.58 6.56 8.99
C GLY A 39 3.56 7.42 7.74
N ILE A 40 4.53 8.34 7.66
CA ILE A 40 4.73 9.20 6.49
C ILE A 40 5.47 8.39 5.43
N VAL A 41 4.97 8.38 4.21
CA VAL A 41 5.61 7.70 3.07
C VAL A 41 6.89 8.46 2.71
N VAL A 42 8.03 7.76 2.81
CA VAL A 42 9.36 8.35 2.53
C VAL A 42 10.06 7.70 1.35
N GLU A 43 9.60 6.52 0.92
CA GLU A 43 10.16 5.81 -0.24
C GLU A 43 9.06 5.05 -0.98
N THR A 44 9.05 5.18 -2.31
CA THR A 44 8.12 4.52 -3.22
C THR A 44 8.84 3.93 -4.42
N GLU A 45 8.22 2.95 -5.07
CA GLU A 45 8.71 2.36 -6.32
C GLU A 45 7.54 2.19 -7.30
N ALA A 46 7.67 2.74 -8.51
CA ALA A 46 6.63 2.69 -9.52
C ALA A 46 6.80 1.47 -10.44
N TYR A 47 5.70 0.77 -10.70
CA TYR A 47 5.59 -0.32 -11.66
C TYR A 47 4.63 0.08 -12.78
N ALA A 48 5.17 0.24 -13.99
CA ALA A 48 4.51 0.89 -15.11
C ALA A 48 3.77 -0.08 -16.07
N GLY A 49 3.29 -1.20 -15.54
CA GLY A 49 2.38 -2.09 -16.27
C GLY A 49 3.07 -3.09 -17.20
N PRO A 50 2.38 -3.53 -18.28
CA PRO A 50 2.80 -4.69 -19.08
C PRO A 50 4.11 -4.51 -19.86
N ALA A 51 4.56 -3.29 -20.08
CA ALA A 51 5.83 -2.99 -20.75
C ALA A 51 7.02 -2.94 -19.77
N ASP A 52 6.76 -2.92 -18.47
CA ASP A 52 7.77 -2.87 -17.42
C ASP A 52 8.16 -4.28 -16.98
N ALA A 53 9.38 -4.71 -17.30
CA ALA A 53 9.87 -6.05 -16.98
C ALA A 53 9.94 -6.36 -15.47
N ALA A 54 9.97 -5.33 -14.62
CA ALA A 54 9.93 -5.48 -13.17
C ALA A 54 8.49 -5.62 -12.62
N CYS A 55 7.49 -5.27 -13.41
CA CYS A 55 6.09 -5.32 -13.01
C CYS A 55 5.54 -6.76 -13.01
N HIS A 56 4.75 -7.13 -12.01
CA HIS A 56 4.04 -8.43 -12.00
C HIS A 56 3.06 -8.61 -13.17
N ALA A 57 2.61 -7.52 -13.78
CA ALA A 57 1.77 -7.52 -14.96
C ALA A 57 2.55 -7.54 -16.28
N PHE A 58 3.88 -7.67 -16.25
CA PHE A 58 4.70 -7.75 -17.46
C PHE A 58 4.17 -8.82 -18.42
N GLY A 59 3.89 -8.43 -19.65
CA GLY A 59 3.36 -9.32 -20.68
C GLY A 59 1.93 -9.83 -20.45
N ILE A 60 1.21 -9.34 -19.44
CA ILE A 60 -0.18 -9.72 -19.17
C ILE A 60 -1.11 -8.63 -19.74
N PRO A 61 -1.82 -8.92 -20.87
CA PRO A 61 -2.59 -7.89 -21.57
C PRO A 61 -3.98 -7.60 -20.96
N ALA A 62 -4.51 -8.50 -20.11
CA ALA A 62 -5.84 -8.36 -19.53
C ALA A 62 -5.94 -9.06 -18.16
N ALA A 63 -6.91 -8.60 -17.36
CA ALA A 63 -7.22 -9.22 -16.09
C ALA A 63 -7.61 -10.69 -16.26
N ARG A 64 -7.13 -11.51 -15.31
CA ARG A 64 -7.48 -12.94 -15.25
C ARG A 64 -8.12 -13.21 -13.89
N PRO A 65 -9.40 -13.63 -13.84
CA PRO A 65 -10.09 -13.94 -12.59
C PRO A 65 -9.29 -14.95 -11.75
N GLY A 66 -9.13 -14.63 -10.46
CA GLY A 66 -8.36 -15.45 -9.51
C GLY A 66 -6.84 -15.38 -9.66
N HIS A 67 -6.32 -14.69 -10.67
CA HIS A 67 -4.88 -14.46 -10.77
C HIS A 67 -4.43 -13.36 -9.79
N ARG A 68 -3.21 -13.49 -9.24
CA ARG A 68 -2.70 -12.54 -8.24
C ARG A 68 -2.67 -11.08 -8.70
N THR A 69 -2.54 -10.85 -10.01
CA THR A 69 -2.50 -9.51 -10.60
C THR A 69 -3.87 -8.94 -10.93
N GLU A 70 -4.96 -9.69 -10.73
CA GLU A 70 -6.32 -9.24 -11.05
C GLU A 70 -6.63 -7.85 -10.48
N VAL A 71 -6.24 -7.61 -9.23
CA VAL A 71 -6.47 -6.32 -8.54
C VAL A 71 -5.76 -5.15 -9.25
N MET A 72 -4.61 -5.39 -9.88
CA MET A 72 -3.86 -4.35 -10.59
C MET A 72 -4.62 -3.79 -11.80
N PHE A 73 -5.57 -4.53 -12.36
CA PHE A 73 -6.39 -4.06 -13.49
C PHE A 73 -7.60 -3.22 -13.07
N ARG A 74 -7.85 -3.08 -11.76
CA ARG A 74 -8.87 -2.15 -11.26
C ARG A 74 -8.37 -0.71 -11.40
N ALA A 75 -9.31 0.25 -11.31
CA ALA A 75 -8.94 1.67 -11.25
C ALA A 75 -8.06 1.97 -10.04
N GLY A 76 -7.24 3.01 -10.13
CA GLY A 76 -6.35 3.42 -9.03
C GLY A 76 -7.04 3.61 -7.68
N GLY A 77 -6.30 3.39 -6.59
CA GLY A 77 -6.78 3.49 -5.22
C GLY A 77 -7.10 2.16 -4.52
N TYR A 78 -6.99 1.04 -5.21
CA TYR A 78 -7.08 -0.28 -4.56
C TYR A 78 -5.73 -0.70 -3.98
N ALA A 79 -5.76 -1.36 -2.83
CA ALA A 79 -4.59 -2.02 -2.26
C ALA A 79 -4.28 -3.30 -3.04
N TYR A 80 -3.04 -3.45 -3.45
CA TYR A 80 -2.49 -4.68 -4.01
C TYR A 80 -1.44 -5.23 -3.06
N VAL A 81 -1.80 -6.29 -2.35
CA VAL A 81 -0.93 -6.90 -1.34
C VAL A 81 -0.60 -8.33 -1.73
N TYR A 82 0.69 -8.64 -1.79
CA TYR A 82 1.16 -9.97 -2.10
C TYR A 82 2.21 -10.46 -1.09
N LEU A 83 2.38 -11.76 -1.02
CA LEU A 83 3.39 -12.41 -0.20
C LEU A 83 4.65 -12.64 -1.04
N ILE A 84 5.81 -12.26 -0.50
CA ILE A 84 7.12 -12.50 -1.11
C ILE A 84 7.96 -13.40 -0.22
N TYR A 85 8.74 -14.29 -0.81
CA TYR A 85 9.58 -15.29 -0.12
C TYR A 85 8.82 -16.17 0.89
N GLY A 86 7.50 -16.31 0.74
CA GLY A 86 6.67 -17.10 1.63
C GLY A 86 6.49 -16.52 3.05
N MET A 87 7.00 -15.32 3.34
CA MET A 87 6.99 -14.78 4.70
C MET A 87 6.72 -13.29 4.84
N TYR A 88 6.94 -12.49 3.81
CA TYR A 88 6.79 -11.03 3.87
C TYR A 88 5.68 -10.54 2.97
N HIS A 89 4.88 -9.59 3.43
CA HIS A 89 3.91 -8.90 2.61
C HIS A 89 4.52 -7.63 2.02
N CYS A 90 4.10 -7.31 0.79
CA CYS A 90 4.39 -6.04 0.13
C CYS A 90 3.08 -5.32 -0.15
N PHE A 91 2.97 -4.08 0.29
CA PHE A 91 1.81 -3.23 0.10
C PHE A 91 2.04 -2.28 -1.06
N ASN A 92 1.15 -2.36 -2.05
CA ASN A 92 1.12 -1.46 -3.19
C ASN A 92 -0.24 -0.78 -3.27
N VAL A 93 -0.27 0.39 -3.87
CA VAL A 93 -1.51 1.00 -4.32
C VAL A 93 -1.59 0.93 -5.85
N VAL A 94 -2.73 0.48 -6.36
CA VAL A 94 -3.00 0.47 -7.80
C VAL A 94 -3.08 1.91 -8.30
N ALA A 95 -2.47 2.20 -9.45
CA ALA A 95 -2.45 3.51 -10.09
C ALA A 95 -3.01 3.43 -11.51
N GLY A 96 -3.43 4.57 -12.05
CA GLY A 96 -3.96 4.65 -13.40
C GLY A 96 -5.45 4.30 -13.53
N PRO A 97 -6.00 4.45 -14.72
CA PRO A 97 -7.38 4.09 -15.02
C PRO A 97 -7.58 2.57 -15.05
N GLU A 98 -8.84 2.14 -14.94
CA GLU A 98 -9.21 0.72 -15.05
C GLU A 98 -8.69 0.09 -16.36
N GLY A 99 -8.17 -1.12 -16.27
CA GLY A 99 -7.59 -1.85 -17.40
C GLY A 99 -6.09 -1.60 -17.62
N PHE A 100 -5.48 -0.64 -16.90
CA PHE A 100 -4.05 -0.36 -16.94
C PHE A 100 -3.40 -0.88 -15.65
N PRO A 101 -2.69 -2.02 -15.69
CA PRO A 101 -2.19 -2.69 -14.48
C PRO A 101 -0.90 -2.05 -13.96
N GLU A 102 -1.00 -0.83 -13.50
CA GLU A 102 0.08 -0.07 -12.87
C GLU A 102 -0.08 -0.07 -11.35
N ALA A 103 1.02 -0.01 -10.62
CA ALA A 103 1.01 0.04 -9.15
C ALA A 103 2.21 0.78 -8.59
N VAL A 104 2.06 1.26 -7.37
CA VAL A 104 3.13 1.89 -6.59
C VAL A 104 3.37 1.08 -5.32
N LEU A 105 4.56 0.53 -5.17
CA LEU A 105 5.01 -0.12 -3.94
C LEU A 105 5.40 0.96 -2.91
N ILE A 106 4.84 0.85 -1.71
CA ILE A 106 5.30 1.63 -0.57
C ILE A 106 6.49 0.90 0.05
N ARG A 107 7.67 1.52 0.01
CA ARG A 107 8.91 0.88 0.41
C ARG A 107 9.34 1.18 1.83
N ALA A 108 9.10 2.41 2.28
CA ALA A 108 9.43 2.80 3.65
C ALA A 108 8.50 3.91 4.15
N LEU A 109 8.30 3.89 5.47
CA LEU A 109 7.56 4.91 6.21
C LEU A 109 8.42 5.47 7.33
N GLU A 110 8.27 6.76 7.61
CA GLU A 110 8.67 7.36 8.88
C GLU A 110 7.51 7.17 9.87
N PRO A 111 7.70 6.45 11.00
CA PRO A 111 6.64 6.22 11.99
C PRO A 111 6.09 7.55 12.52
N LEU A 112 4.75 7.71 12.50
CA LEU A 112 4.08 8.94 12.92
C LEU A 112 3.23 8.74 14.18
N SER A 113 2.48 7.65 14.24
CA SER A 113 1.56 7.35 15.35
C SER A 113 1.40 5.84 15.52
N GLY A 114 1.03 5.39 16.73
CA GLY A 114 0.96 3.97 17.04
C GLY A 114 2.34 3.29 17.11
N VAL A 115 3.38 4.03 17.49
CA VAL A 115 4.77 3.55 17.53
C VAL A 115 4.91 2.34 18.45
N GLU A 116 4.31 2.35 19.65
CA GLU A 116 4.33 1.21 20.57
C GLU A 116 3.66 -0.04 19.97
N TRP A 117 2.64 0.14 19.15
CA TRP A 117 2.02 -0.92 18.37
C TRP A 117 3.02 -1.49 17.35
N MET A 118 3.68 -0.63 16.58
CA MET A 118 4.70 -1.03 15.62
C MET A 118 5.85 -1.77 16.30
N GLU A 119 6.34 -1.28 17.44
CA GLU A 119 7.41 -1.91 18.24
C GLU A 119 7.05 -3.34 18.64
N ARG A 120 5.82 -3.56 19.11
CA ARG A 120 5.33 -4.90 19.47
C ARG A 120 5.33 -5.85 18.29
N HIS A 121 4.85 -5.40 17.13
CA HIS A 121 4.77 -6.23 15.93
C HIS A 121 6.14 -6.48 15.28
N ARG A 122 7.05 -5.54 15.43
CA ARG A 122 8.41 -5.63 14.87
C ARG A 122 9.42 -6.29 15.84
N GLY A 123 9.09 -6.38 17.12
CA GLY A 123 10.01 -6.89 18.14
C GLY A 123 11.25 -6.03 18.34
N THR A 124 11.18 -4.72 18.06
CA THR A 124 12.28 -3.77 18.23
C THR A 124 11.78 -2.40 18.62
N ARG A 125 12.56 -1.68 19.43
CA ARG A 125 12.31 -0.27 19.78
C ARG A 125 13.15 0.73 18.99
N ASP A 126 14.01 0.24 18.09
CA ASP A 126 14.75 1.15 17.17
C ASP A 126 13.79 1.68 16.11
N THR A 127 13.32 2.90 16.29
CA THR A 127 12.33 3.56 15.43
C THR A 127 12.76 3.61 13.97
N ARG A 128 14.06 3.72 13.70
CA ARG A 128 14.63 3.72 12.34
C ARG A 128 14.48 2.38 11.64
N LYS A 129 14.25 1.29 12.38
CA LYS A 129 14.10 -0.06 11.85
C LYS A 129 12.65 -0.52 11.76
N LEU A 130 11.70 0.24 12.28
CA LEU A 130 10.30 -0.18 12.34
C LEU A 130 9.70 -0.36 10.94
N CYS A 131 9.86 0.63 10.06
CA CYS A 131 9.22 0.67 8.75
C CYS A 131 10.21 0.93 7.59
N SER A 132 11.49 0.57 7.75
CA SER A 132 12.57 0.82 6.79
C SER A 132 12.66 -0.26 5.70
N GLY A 133 11.56 -0.71 5.16
CA GLY A 133 11.48 -1.68 4.08
C GLY A 133 10.05 -2.19 3.90
N PRO A 134 9.68 -2.69 2.70
CA PRO A 134 8.30 -3.04 2.37
C PRO A 134 7.72 -4.14 3.27
N GLY A 135 8.47 -5.18 3.56
CA GLY A 135 8.04 -6.23 4.51
C GLY A 135 7.97 -5.73 5.95
N LYS A 136 8.88 -4.86 6.34
CA LYS A 136 8.93 -4.28 7.69
C LYS A 136 7.73 -3.39 7.96
N LEU A 137 7.38 -2.50 7.04
CA LEU A 137 6.22 -1.63 7.20
C LEU A 137 4.91 -2.43 7.25
N CYS A 138 4.76 -3.47 6.43
CA CYS A 138 3.59 -4.33 6.48
C CYS A 138 3.48 -5.05 7.83
N GLN A 139 4.58 -5.55 8.37
CA GLN A 139 4.61 -6.16 9.70
C GLN A 139 4.28 -5.14 10.79
N ALA A 140 4.88 -3.93 10.74
CA ALA A 140 4.65 -2.87 11.71
C ALA A 140 3.18 -2.42 11.75
N LEU A 141 2.56 -2.26 10.59
CA LEU A 141 1.16 -1.82 10.45
C LEU A 141 0.16 -3.00 10.45
N ARG A 142 0.61 -4.26 10.54
CA ARG A 142 -0.23 -5.46 10.40
C ARG A 142 -0.98 -5.53 9.07
N ILE A 143 -0.36 -5.10 7.99
CA ILE A 143 -0.89 -5.25 6.64
C ILE A 143 -0.57 -6.67 6.14
N SER A 144 -1.59 -7.38 5.68
CA SER A 144 -1.50 -8.74 5.16
C SER A 144 -2.28 -8.89 3.85
N ARG A 145 -2.40 -10.11 3.36
CA ARG A 145 -3.25 -10.41 2.18
C ARG A 145 -4.73 -10.09 2.39
N GLU A 146 -5.18 -9.96 3.62
CA GLU A 146 -6.56 -9.57 3.95
C GLU A 146 -6.90 -8.18 3.41
N GLN A 147 -5.91 -7.29 3.30
CA GLN A 147 -6.09 -5.95 2.73
C GLN A 147 -6.06 -5.94 1.19
N ASN A 148 -5.70 -7.05 0.55
CA ASN A 148 -5.65 -7.11 -0.91
C ASN A 148 -7.04 -6.87 -1.52
N GLY A 149 -7.14 -5.90 -2.43
CA GLY A 149 -8.39 -5.52 -3.08
C GLY A 149 -9.28 -4.58 -2.28
N THR A 150 -8.85 -4.10 -1.10
CA THR A 150 -9.55 -3.04 -0.38
C THR A 150 -9.32 -1.69 -1.06
N ARG A 151 -10.29 -0.76 -0.93
CA ARG A 151 -10.15 0.60 -1.45
C ARG A 151 -9.68 1.54 -0.35
N SER A 152 -8.82 2.49 -0.71
CA SER A 152 -8.31 3.49 0.22
C SER A 152 -9.38 4.44 0.79
N GLU A 153 -10.52 4.52 0.14
CA GLU A 153 -11.63 5.43 0.48
C GLU A 153 -12.85 4.72 1.11
N GLU A 154 -12.81 3.39 1.29
CA GLU A 154 -13.92 2.64 1.88
C GLU A 154 -13.84 2.57 3.40
N HIS A 155 -14.88 3.11 4.06
CA HIS A 155 -15.17 2.86 5.46
C HIS A 155 -15.82 1.49 5.60
N THR A 156 -15.02 0.43 5.70
CA THR A 156 -15.56 -0.85 6.16
C THR A 156 -15.36 -0.96 7.66
N SER A 157 -16.36 -1.44 8.36
CA SER A 157 -16.39 -1.52 9.84
C SER A 157 -15.30 -2.41 10.45
N GLU A 158 -14.54 -3.12 9.64
CA GLU A 158 -13.47 -4.03 10.09
C GLU A 158 -12.06 -3.64 9.60
N LEU A 159 -11.95 -2.81 8.56
CA LEU A 159 -10.67 -2.41 7.96
C LEU A 159 -10.76 -0.96 7.52
N GLN A 160 -10.69 -0.06 8.48
CA GLN A 160 -10.47 1.34 8.17
C GLN A 160 -8.99 1.53 7.84
N SER A 161 -8.58 1.20 6.60
CA SER A 161 -7.39 1.79 6.03
C SER A 161 -7.74 3.25 5.72
N HIS A 162 -7.75 4.07 6.77
CA HIS A 162 -7.82 5.50 6.58
C HIS A 162 -6.47 5.96 6.10
N GLU A 163 -6.48 6.54 4.92
CA GLU A 163 -5.47 7.43 4.41
C GLU A 163 -4.21 6.76 3.86
N LEU A 164 -4.30 6.30 2.63
CA LEU A 164 -3.24 6.62 1.70
C LEU A 164 -3.33 8.14 1.46
N ILE A 165 -2.83 8.89 2.39
CA ILE A 165 -2.57 10.31 2.21
C ILE A 165 -1.22 10.46 1.59
#